data_deafd9597d55c2381a1d3436bfb4a198
#
_entry.id   deafd9597d55c2381a1d3436bfb4a198
#
_cell.length_a   1.000
_cell.length_b   1.000
_cell.length_c   1.000
_cell.angle_alpha   90.00
_cell.angle_beta   90.00
_cell.angle_gamma   90.00
#
_symmetry.space_group_name_H-M   'P 1'
#
loop_
_entity.id
_entity.type
_entity.pdbx_description
1 polymer ?
#
loop_
_entity_poly.entity_id
_entity_poly.type
_entity_poly.pdbx_seq_one_letter_code
_entity_poly.pdbx_strand_id
1 'polypeptide(L)'
;MNPFLAAVLAFGMALGGCAGAPIEELLASTAIVADLQVEGGARVEAARFSAGRAGESQPGWGRFVVSPFASKSEYALVESGSGVVLEGRADGSASGFYQRIRIDPARHPVIEWRWRVLQTPAGLDPRVPARDDSPARVIIAFHGDAARLDIGERFALRLYHALTGDKMPYAIIMYSWASDAPVGTITANDQTGKIQTIVVGGGVGEWREFRRNVLEDYRLAFGEEPWDIVGVGVMTDAGNTRGKARAQYGDISFRPEP
;
A
#
# COMPACT_ATOMS: atom_id res chain seq x y z
N MET A 1 7.30 -16.79 18.93
CA MET A 1 5.90 -16.39 19.15
C MET A 1 5.90 -14.89 19.24
N ASN A 2 5.39 -14.23 18.20
CA ASN A 2 5.44 -12.78 18.04
C ASN A 2 4.57 -12.13 19.13
N PRO A 3 5.02 -11.10 19.89
CA PRO A 3 4.24 -10.46 20.93
C PRO A 3 2.90 -9.87 20.45
N PHE A 4 2.75 -9.67 19.13
CA PHE A 4 1.50 -9.29 18.49
C PHE A 4 0.39 -10.34 18.63
N LEU A 5 0.73 -11.63 18.54
CA LEU A 5 -0.25 -12.73 18.65
C LEU A 5 -0.77 -12.90 20.09
N ALA A 6 0.06 -12.60 21.09
CA ALA A 6 -0.32 -12.72 22.49
C ALA A 6 -1.29 -11.62 22.95
N ALA A 7 -1.19 -10.41 22.41
CA ALA A 7 -2.12 -9.32 22.72
C ALA A 7 -3.51 -9.52 22.09
N VAL A 8 -3.58 -10.19 20.94
CA VAL A 8 -4.83 -10.48 20.21
C VAL A 8 -5.68 -11.55 20.92
N LEU A 9 -5.04 -12.55 21.51
CA LEU A 9 -5.76 -13.64 22.21
C LEU A 9 -6.35 -13.23 23.56
N ALA A 10 -5.81 -12.20 24.22
CA ALA A 10 -6.33 -11.72 25.49
C ALA A 10 -7.58 -10.82 25.37
N PHE A 11 -7.83 -10.23 24.19
CA PHE A 11 -8.96 -9.32 23.96
C PHE A 11 -10.23 -10.03 23.43
N GLY A 12 -10.10 -11.29 22.99
CA GLY A 12 -11.20 -12.05 22.36
C GLY A 12 -12.32 -12.53 23.29
N MET A 13 -12.20 -12.37 24.62
CA MET A 13 -13.20 -12.91 25.57
C MET A 13 -14.22 -11.90 26.11
N ALA A 14 -14.21 -10.65 25.67
CA ALA A 14 -15.09 -9.60 26.22
C ALA A 14 -16.15 -9.07 25.23
N LEU A 15 -16.27 -9.62 24.02
CA LEU A 15 -17.27 -9.17 23.02
C LEU A 15 -18.44 -10.15 22.91
N GLY A 16 -19.15 -10.34 24.00
CA GLY A 16 -20.50 -10.91 23.99
C GLY A 16 -21.50 -9.86 23.51
N GLY A 17 -22.08 -10.04 22.33
CA GLY A 17 -23.41 -9.50 22.03
C GLY A 17 -23.53 -8.21 21.20
N CYS A 18 -22.66 -7.96 20.21
CA CYS A 18 -23.04 -7.09 19.10
C CYS A 18 -23.05 -7.92 17.83
N ALA A 19 -24.18 -7.96 17.12
CA ALA A 19 -24.22 -8.43 15.73
C ALA A 19 -23.26 -7.53 14.96
N GLY A 20 -22.06 -8.02 14.68
CA GLY A 20 -21.04 -7.25 13.99
C GLY A 20 -21.55 -6.81 12.61
N ALA A 21 -21.10 -5.67 12.12
CA ALA A 21 -21.41 -5.19 10.78
C ALA A 21 -21.21 -6.31 9.74
N PRO A 22 -22.06 -6.39 8.71
CA PRO A 22 -21.86 -7.29 7.58
C PRO A 22 -20.44 -7.14 7.02
N ILE A 23 -19.83 -8.25 6.60
CA ILE A 23 -18.44 -8.24 6.17
C ILE A 23 -18.22 -7.31 4.94
N GLU A 24 -19.25 -7.18 4.12
CA GLU A 24 -19.30 -6.30 2.95
C GLU A 24 -19.14 -4.82 3.33
N GLU A 25 -19.65 -4.42 4.49
CA GLU A 25 -19.53 -3.04 4.99
C GLU A 25 -18.12 -2.72 5.49
N LEU A 26 -17.31 -3.73 5.79
CA LEU A 26 -15.94 -3.58 6.29
C LEU A 26 -14.92 -3.50 5.15
N LEU A 27 -15.31 -3.85 3.93
CA LEU A 27 -14.47 -3.67 2.76
C LEU A 27 -14.50 -2.21 2.27
N ALA A 28 -13.34 -1.72 1.85
CA ALA A 28 -13.24 -0.45 1.16
C ALA A 28 -14.07 -0.50 -0.13
N SER A 29 -15.09 0.33 -0.21
CA SER A 29 -16.03 0.35 -1.33
C SER A 29 -15.68 1.46 -2.32
N THR A 30 -16.15 1.29 -3.56
CA THR A 30 -16.05 2.29 -4.62
C THR A 30 -16.95 3.53 -4.38
N ALA A 31 -17.84 3.48 -3.38
CA ALA A 31 -18.92 4.46 -3.22
C ALA A 31 -18.51 5.85 -2.71
N ILE A 32 -17.23 6.09 -2.37
CA ILE A 32 -16.75 7.37 -1.82
C ILE A 32 -15.46 7.79 -2.56
N VAL A 33 -15.50 7.77 -3.86
CA VAL A 33 -14.38 8.25 -4.66
C VAL A 33 -14.85 9.46 -5.43
N ALA A 34 -14.11 10.57 -5.33
CA ALA A 34 -14.16 11.56 -6.39
C ALA A 34 -13.85 10.80 -7.68
N ASP A 35 -14.87 10.63 -8.53
CA ASP A 35 -14.68 10.06 -9.86
C ASP A 35 -13.61 10.90 -10.55
N LEU A 36 -12.39 10.39 -10.61
CA LEU A 36 -11.45 10.86 -11.60
C LEU A 36 -11.99 10.35 -12.93
N GLN A 37 -12.96 11.10 -13.48
CA GLN A 37 -13.58 10.80 -14.76
C GLN A 37 -12.49 10.85 -15.81
N VAL A 38 -12.11 9.70 -16.30
CA VAL A 38 -11.19 9.61 -17.43
C VAL A 38 -12.03 9.53 -18.70
N GLU A 39 -12.23 10.65 -19.34
CA GLU A 39 -12.82 10.69 -20.67
C GLU A 39 -11.82 10.08 -21.68
N GLY A 40 -12.25 9.05 -22.38
CA GLY A 40 -11.67 8.67 -23.67
C GLY A 40 -10.30 8.01 -23.68
N GLY A 41 -10.03 7.01 -22.83
CA GLY A 41 -8.81 6.18 -22.95
C GLY A 41 -7.50 6.89 -22.59
N ALA A 42 -7.58 8.04 -21.95
CA ALA A 42 -6.44 8.85 -21.54
C ALA A 42 -5.75 8.28 -20.28
N ARG A 43 -4.53 8.74 -20.05
CA ARG A 43 -3.76 8.49 -18.84
C ARG A 43 -4.51 9.01 -17.60
N VAL A 44 -4.59 8.19 -16.54
CA VAL A 44 -5.16 8.54 -15.24
C VAL A 44 -4.04 8.97 -14.31
N GLU A 45 -4.04 10.22 -13.88
CA GLU A 45 -3.09 10.73 -12.91
C GLU A 45 -3.57 10.41 -11.49
N ALA A 46 -3.07 9.31 -10.93
CA ALA A 46 -3.40 8.87 -9.57
C ALA A 46 -2.70 9.69 -8.48
N ALA A 47 -1.54 10.26 -8.79
CA ALA A 47 -0.82 11.20 -7.93
C ALA A 47 -0.12 12.25 -8.78
N ARG A 48 -0.33 13.52 -8.48
CA ARG A 48 0.37 14.66 -9.10
C ARG A 48 1.11 15.45 -8.03
N PHE A 49 2.12 14.82 -7.41
CA PHE A 49 2.95 15.47 -6.39
C PHE A 49 3.70 16.67 -6.98
N SER A 50 4.06 16.58 -8.27
CA SER A 50 4.75 17.65 -9.00
C SER A 50 3.91 18.92 -9.18
N ALA A 51 2.59 18.83 -9.07
CA ALA A 51 1.69 19.97 -9.15
C ALA A 51 1.45 20.64 -7.78
N GLY A 52 1.92 20.04 -6.69
CA GLY A 52 1.80 20.57 -5.33
C GLY A 52 2.88 21.61 -5.02
N ARG A 53 2.86 22.11 -3.79
CA ARG A 53 3.87 23.05 -3.28
C ARG A 53 4.60 22.43 -2.09
N ALA A 54 5.91 22.63 -2.04
CA ALA A 54 6.71 22.18 -0.91
C ALA A 54 6.20 22.76 0.42
N GLY A 55 6.11 21.90 1.43
CA GLY A 55 5.57 22.25 2.76
C GLY A 55 4.04 22.14 2.87
N GLU A 56 3.31 21.96 1.77
CA GLU A 56 1.86 21.71 1.80
C GLU A 56 1.54 20.21 1.86
N SER A 57 0.31 19.89 2.26
CA SER A 57 -0.26 18.56 2.16
C SER A 57 -0.75 18.29 0.75
N GLN A 58 -0.63 17.06 0.29
CA GLN A 58 -1.21 16.63 -0.99
C GLN A 58 -2.75 16.53 -0.85
N PRO A 59 -3.53 17.34 -1.60
CA PRO A 59 -4.98 17.27 -1.54
C PRO A 59 -5.53 15.88 -1.89
N GLY A 60 -6.56 15.43 -1.16
CA GLY A 60 -7.19 14.13 -1.38
C GLY A 60 -6.43 12.93 -0.80
N TRP A 61 -5.22 13.16 -0.31
CA TRP A 61 -4.39 12.12 0.32
C TRP A 61 -4.52 12.14 1.84
N GLY A 62 -4.53 10.94 2.43
CA GLY A 62 -4.61 10.74 3.88
C GLY A 62 -3.66 9.65 4.36
N ARG A 63 -3.45 9.61 5.66
CA ARG A 63 -2.63 8.55 6.27
C ARG A 63 -3.45 7.28 6.43
N PHE A 64 -2.87 6.12 6.15
CA PHE A 64 -3.39 4.84 6.64
C PHE A 64 -2.42 4.24 7.66
N VAL A 65 -2.98 3.51 8.61
CA VAL A 65 -2.25 2.95 9.75
C VAL A 65 -2.23 1.44 9.61
N VAL A 66 -1.04 0.83 9.63
CA VAL A 66 -0.89 -0.63 9.58
C VAL A 66 -1.17 -1.29 10.93
N SER A 67 -0.94 -0.55 12.02
CA SER A 67 -1.22 -0.96 13.38
C SER A 67 -1.44 0.27 14.25
N PRO A 68 -2.44 0.28 15.16
CA PRO A 68 -2.67 1.41 16.08
C PRO A 68 -1.51 1.61 17.08
N PHE A 69 -0.67 0.59 17.25
CA PHE A 69 0.48 0.61 18.18
C PHE A 69 1.80 1.01 17.49
N ALA A 70 1.84 1.09 16.16
CA ALA A 70 3.02 1.49 15.43
C ALA A 70 3.19 3.02 15.43
N SER A 71 4.41 3.49 15.62
CA SER A 71 4.77 4.87 15.35
C SER A 71 4.50 5.20 13.88
N LYS A 72 4.13 6.42 13.59
CA LYS A 72 3.69 6.84 12.26
C LYS A 72 4.84 7.47 11.49
N SER A 73 5.01 7.04 10.24
CA SER A 73 5.93 7.68 9.29
C SER A 73 5.40 9.06 8.88
N GLU A 74 6.30 9.95 8.50
CA GLU A 74 5.99 11.31 8.09
C GLU A 74 5.99 11.42 6.56
N TYR A 75 5.07 12.23 6.03
CA TYR A 75 4.96 12.51 4.60
C TYR A 75 4.78 14.00 4.37
N ALA A 76 5.58 14.56 3.46
CA ALA A 76 5.51 15.97 3.08
C ALA A 76 5.91 16.17 1.62
N LEU A 77 5.33 17.15 0.96
CA LEU A 77 5.83 17.63 -0.32
C LEU A 77 7.12 18.44 -0.09
N VAL A 78 8.14 18.13 -0.86
CA VAL A 78 9.47 18.78 -0.76
C VAL A 78 9.98 19.18 -2.13
N GLU A 79 10.81 20.22 -2.16
CA GLU A 79 11.60 20.55 -3.36
C GLU A 79 12.67 19.48 -3.58
N SER A 80 12.82 19.09 -4.82
CA SER A 80 13.86 18.17 -5.30
C SER A 80 14.46 18.76 -6.57
N GLY A 81 15.65 18.35 -6.94
CA GLY A 81 16.27 18.79 -8.21
C GLY A 81 15.45 18.49 -9.48
N SER A 82 14.40 17.67 -9.35
CA SER A 82 13.44 17.32 -10.43
C SER A 82 12.04 17.94 -10.24
N GLY A 83 11.89 18.97 -9.42
CA GLY A 83 10.63 19.60 -9.03
C GLY A 83 10.09 19.12 -7.70
N VAL A 84 8.82 19.39 -7.40
CA VAL A 84 8.18 18.98 -6.16
C VAL A 84 7.88 17.48 -6.20
N VAL A 85 8.15 16.79 -5.10
CA VAL A 85 7.95 15.35 -4.91
C VAL A 85 7.40 15.08 -3.52
N LEU A 86 6.79 13.92 -3.31
CA LEU A 86 6.42 13.49 -1.97
C LEU A 86 7.64 12.82 -1.31
N GLU A 87 7.99 13.23 -0.10
CA GLU A 87 9.01 12.57 0.71
C GLU A 87 8.37 11.82 1.87
N GLY A 88 8.73 10.54 2.04
CA GLY A 88 8.41 9.70 3.18
C GLY A 88 9.62 9.51 4.09
N ARG A 89 9.40 9.60 5.41
CA ARG A 89 10.41 9.38 6.45
C ARG A 89 9.89 8.44 7.52
N ALA A 90 10.69 7.45 7.87
CA ALA A 90 10.42 6.54 8.97
C ALA A 90 11.60 6.50 9.94
N ASP A 91 11.32 6.51 11.24
CA ASP A 91 12.25 6.29 12.33
C ASP A 91 11.61 5.29 13.29
N GLY A 92 11.93 4.01 13.14
CA GLY A 92 11.29 2.90 13.84
C GLY A 92 9.76 2.89 13.66
N SER A 93 9.25 3.36 12.52
CA SER A 93 7.85 3.67 12.30
C SER A 93 7.30 3.02 11.03
N ALA A 94 5.98 2.82 10.98
CA ALA A 94 5.28 2.21 9.86
C ALA A 94 3.88 2.81 9.69
N SER A 95 3.68 3.55 8.62
CA SER A 95 2.36 3.97 8.12
C SER A 95 2.47 4.35 6.66
N GLY A 96 1.36 4.33 5.93
CA GLY A 96 1.36 4.77 4.55
C GLY A 96 0.60 6.08 4.36
N PHE A 97 0.65 6.59 3.14
CA PHE A 97 -0.05 7.77 2.69
C PHE A 97 -0.74 7.44 1.37
N TYR A 98 -2.06 7.64 1.26
CA TYR A 98 -2.88 7.12 0.18
C TYR A 98 -4.02 8.05 -0.19
N GLN A 99 -4.56 7.85 -1.39
CA GLN A 99 -5.88 8.38 -1.77
C GLN A 99 -6.79 7.25 -2.25
N ARG A 100 -8.08 7.46 -2.08
CA ARG A 100 -9.12 6.65 -2.72
C ARG A 100 -9.26 7.08 -4.17
N ILE A 101 -9.38 6.08 -5.05
CA ILE A 101 -9.48 6.29 -6.49
C ILE A 101 -10.30 5.12 -7.07
N ARG A 102 -10.94 5.32 -8.19
CA ARG A 102 -11.57 4.24 -8.92
C ARG A 102 -10.96 4.11 -10.31
N ILE A 103 -10.33 2.96 -10.58
CA ILE A 103 -9.74 2.66 -11.88
C ILE A 103 -10.13 1.23 -12.25
N ASP A 104 -10.63 1.05 -13.48
CA ASP A 104 -10.79 -0.27 -14.08
C ASP A 104 -9.43 -0.77 -14.58
N PRO A 105 -8.85 -1.81 -13.97
CA PRO A 105 -7.54 -2.33 -14.37
C PRO A 105 -7.55 -2.99 -15.75
N ALA A 106 -8.71 -3.39 -16.28
CA ALA A 106 -8.80 -3.91 -17.63
C ALA A 106 -8.67 -2.80 -18.70
N ARG A 107 -9.07 -1.58 -18.37
CA ARG A 107 -8.91 -0.41 -19.25
C ARG A 107 -7.58 0.30 -19.07
N HIS A 108 -7.03 0.30 -17.86
CA HIS A 108 -5.79 0.99 -17.50
C HIS A 108 -4.85 0.03 -16.75
N PRO A 109 -4.37 -1.03 -17.43
CA PRO A 109 -3.55 -2.05 -16.78
C PRO A 109 -2.14 -1.60 -16.44
N VAL A 110 -1.64 -0.55 -17.09
CA VAL A 110 -0.24 -0.14 -16.94
C VAL A 110 -0.12 0.97 -15.92
N ILE A 111 0.54 0.67 -14.80
CA ILE A 111 0.94 1.67 -13.80
C ILE A 111 2.37 2.15 -14.06
N GLU A 112 2.60 3.45 -13.93
CA GLU A 112 3.91 4.09 -14.02
C GLU A 112 4.15 4.97 -12.80
N TRP A 113 5.37 4.89 -12.26
CA TRP A 113 5.83 5.73 -11.14
C TRP A 113 7.36 5.82 -11.15
N ARG A 114 7.89 6.70 -10.29
CA ARG A 114 9.31 6.72 -9.96
C ARG A 114 9.50 6.95 -8.47
N TRP A 115 10.59 6.43 -7.96
CA TRP A 115 11.06 6.75 -6.61
C TRP A 115 12.58 6.89 -6.54
N ARG A 116 13.04 7.49 -5.45
CA ARG A 116 14.44 7.55 -5.05
C ARG A 116 14.56 7.23 -3.58
N VAL A 117 15.27 6.17 -3.22
CA VAL A 117 15.59 5.85 -1.83
C VAL A 117 16.81 6.64 -1.42
N LEU A 118 16.72 7.38 -0.31
CA LEU A 118 17.79 8.23 0.22
C LEU A 118 18.45 7.61 1.44
N GLN A 119 17.69 6.82 2.22
CA GLN A 119 18.18 6.12 3.42
C GLN A 119 17.38 4.84 3.61
N THR A 120 18.04 3.77 4.03
CA THR A 120 17.44 2.46 4.26
C THR A 120 18.17 1.71 5.36
N PRO A 121 17.50 0.93 6.20
CA PRO A 121 18.13 -0.11 6.99
C PRO A 121 18.85 -1.12 6.09
N ALA A 122 19.83 -1.83 6.64
CA ALA A 122 20.53 -2.88 5.92
C ALA A 122 19.74 -4.21 5.95
N GLY A 123 19.95 -5.03 4.93
CA GLY A 123 19.49 -6.43 4.93
C GLY A 123 17.97 -6.60 4.82
N LEU A 124 17.29 -5.73 4.10
CA LEU A 124 15.83 -5.79 3.93
C LEU A 124 15.43 -6.90 2.95
N ASP A 125 14.59 -7.80 3.41
CA ASP A 125 14.14 -8.98 2.67
C ASP A 125 12.67 -9.30 3.05
N PRO A 126 11.69 -9.13 2.15
CA PRO A 126 10.29 -9.39 2.43
C PRO A 126 9.96 -10.88 2.68
N ARG A 127 10.90 -11.78 2.41
CA ARG A 127 10.76 -13.22 2.76
C ARG A 127 11.01 -13.50 4.24
N VAL A 128 11.53 -12.52 4.98
CA VAL A 128 11.88 -12.64 6.39
C VAL A 128 11.09 -11.61 7.20
N PRO A 129 10.05 -12.01 7.97
CA PRO A 129 9.16 -11.06 8.66
C PRO A 129 9.86 -9.99 9.51
N ALA A 130 10.97 -10.32 10.16
CA ALA A 130 11.73 -9.38 10.97
C ALA A 130 12.51 -8.34 10.13
N ARG A 131 12.60 -8.54 8.81
CA ARG A 131 13.32 -7.71 7.84
C ARG A 131 12.41 -7.26 6.69
N ASP A 132 11.09 -7.41 6.84
CA ASP A 132 10.09 -6.99 5.86
C ASP A 132 9.77 -5.48 6.00
N ASP A 133 10.76 -4.66 6.23
CA ASP A 133 10.64 -3.22 6.05
C ASP A 133 10.98 -2.85 4.61
N SER A 134 10.51 -1.68 4.17
CA SER A 134 10.93 -1.15 2.89
C SER A 134 10.95 0.38 2.92
N PRO A 135 12.04 1.01 2.46
CA PRO A 135 12.12 2.46 2.37
C PRO A 135 11.14 3.02 1.34
N ALA A 136 10.74 2.22 0.35
CA ALA A 136 9.83 2.65 -0.70
C ALA A 136 8.89 1.51 -1.14
N ARG A 137 7.59 1.74 -1.00
CA ARG A 137 6.52 0.92 -1.57
C ARG A 137 5.52 1.80 -2.30
N VAL A 138 5.03 1.29 -3.44
CA VAL A 138 3.79 1.76 -4.07
C VAL A 138 2.73 0.70 -3.85
N ILE A 139 1.56 1.13 -3.38
CA ILE A 139 0.48 0.25 -2.90
C ILE A 139 -0.73 0.43 -3.80
N ILE A 140 -1.25 -0.67 -4.29
CA ILE A 140 -2.47 -0.73 -5.08
C ILE A 140 -3.50 -1.56 -4.34
N ALA A 141 -4.61 -0.93 -4.00
CA ALA A 141 -5.71 -1.53 -3.27
C ALA A 141 -6.85 -1.87 -4.22
N PHE A 142 -7.39 -3.08 -4.10
CA PHE A 142 -8.46 -3.59 -4.97
C PHE A 142 -9.73 -3.81 -4.20
N HIS A 143 -10.86 -3.58 -4.86
CA HIS A 143 -12.17 -4.08 -4.46
C HIS A 143 -12.28 -5.57 -4.76
N GLY A 144 -13.25 -6.25 -4.17
CA GLY A 144 -13.52 -7.65 -4.45
C GLY A 144 -14.75 -8.18 -3.73
N ASP A 145 -15.02 -9.45 -3.94
CA ASP A 145 -16.19 -10.14 -3.40
C ASP A 145 -15.90 -10.67 -2.00
N ALA A 146 -16.57 -10.10 -1.00
CA ALA A 146 -16.46 -10.54 0.40
C ALA A 146 -16.84 -12.03 0.60
N ALA A 147 -17.65 -12.60 -0.27
CA ALA A 147 -18.05 -14.02 -0.19
C ALA A 147 -16.86 -14.97 -0.45
N ARG A 148 -15.84 -14.50 -1.16
CA ARG A 148 -14.62 -15.27 -1.46
C ARG A 148 -13.59 -15.27 -0.33
N LEU A 149 -13.77 -14.42 0.69
CA LEU A 149 -12.88 -14.39 1.85
C LEU A 149 -13.09 -15.63 2.72
N ASP A 150 -12.01 -16.28 3.11
CA ASP A 150 -12.05 -17.36 4.09
C ASP A 150 -12.32 -16.86 5.52
N ILE A 151 -12.44 -17.78 6.47
CA ILE A 151 -12.77 -17.44 7.87
C ILE A 151 -11.65 -16.60 8.50
N GLY A 152 -10.38 -16.91 8.21
CA GLY A 152 -9.22 -16.19 8.74
C GLY A 152 -9.15 -14.76 8.18
N GLU A 153 -9.37 -14.59 6.87
CA GLU A 153 -9.41 -13.31 6.20
C GLU A 153 -10.55 -12.42 6.72
N ARG A 154 -11.75 -12.99 6.90
CA ARG A 154 -12.88 -12.27 7.51
C ARG A 154 -12.59 -11.84 8.95
N PHE A 155 -11.89 -12.68 9.71
CA PHE A 155 -11.46 -12.35 11.07
C PHE A 155 -10.44 -11.21 11.06
N ALA A 156 -9.42 -11.28 10.20
CA ALA A 156 -8.41 -10.24 10.06
C ALA A 156 -9.04 -8.87 9.69
N LEU A 157 -10.01 -8.88 8.78
CA LEU A 157 -10.75 -7.69 8.35
C LEU A 157 -11.53 -7.06 9.50
N ARG A 158 -12.26 -7.88 10.27
CA ARG A 158 -13.01 -7.42 11.48
C ARG A 158 -12.07 -6.84 12.54
N LEU A 159 -10.95 -7.51 12.76
CA LEU A 159 -9.95 -7.08 13.72
C LEU A 159 -9.32 -5.75 13.31
N TYR A 160 -8.92 -5.63 12.04
CA TYR A 160 -8.39 -4.37 11.50
C TYR A 160 -9.38 -3.22 11.69
N HIS A 161 -10.65 -3.41 11.29
CA HIS A 161 -11.69 -2.40 11.49
C HIS A 161 -11.92 -2.06 12.96
N ALA A 162 -11.96 -3.06 13.85
CA ALA A 162 -12.16 -2.84 15.29
C ALA A 162 -11.01 -2.03 15.93
N LEU A 163 -9.78 -2.20 15.43
CA LEU A 163 -8.59 -1.53 15.94
C LEU A 163 -8.36 -0.13 15.36
N THR A 164 -8.74 0.08 14.09
CA THR A 164 -8.39 1.32 13.36
C THR A 164 -9.61 2.19 13.03
N GLY A 165 -10.81 1.60 13.01
CA GLY A 165 -12.01 2.24 12.48
C GLY A 165 -12.05 2.32 10.95
N ASP A 166 -10.99 1.89 10.27
CA ASP A 166 -10.86 1.97 8.82
C ASP A 166 -11.41 0.73 8.11
N LYS A 167 -11.77 0.92 6.84
CA LYS A 167 -12.14 -0.17 5.93
C LYS A 167 -10.91 -0.70 5.22
N MET A 168 -10.79 -2.03 5.15
CA MET A 168 -9.68 -2.68 4.48
C MET A 168 -10.03 -2.98 3.01
N PRO A 169 -9.11 -2.85 2.05
CA PRO A 169 -9.32 -3.37 0.71
C PRO A 169 -9.46 -4.90 0.71
N TYR A 170 -10.11 -5.44 -0.33
CA TYR A 170 -10.21 -6.89 -0.53
C TYR A 170 -8.84 -7.52 -0.77
N ALA A 171 -8.03 -6.89 -1.62
CA ALA A 171 -6.67 -7.33 -1.91
C ALA A 171 -5.72 -6.13 -2.09
N ILE A 172 -4.45 -6.33 -1.82
CA ILE A 172 -3.40 -5.31 -1.93
C ILE A 172 -2.18 -5.90 -2.65
N ILE A 173 -1.69 -5.20 -3.67
CA ILE A 173 -0.34 -5.38 -4.20
C ILE A 173 0.55 -4.26 -3.65
N MET A 174 1.72 -4.63 -3.13
CA MET A 174 2.77 -3.71 -2.73
C MET A 174 3.97 -3.90 -3.65
N TYR A 175 4.23 -2.95 -4.55
CA TYR A 175 5.50 -2.88 -5.27
C TYR A 175 6.55 -2.35 -4.32
N SER A 176 7.57 -3.16 -4.03
CA SER A 176 8.50 -2.92 -2.92
C SER A 176 9.95 -2.82 -3.37
N TRP A 177 10.69 -1.92 -2.74
CA TRP A 177 12.13 -1.92 -2.73
C TRP A 177 12.65 -3.00 -1.77
N ALA A 178 13.70 -3.73 -2.17
CA ALA A 178 14.43 -4.64 -1.28
C ALA A 178 15.91 -4.67 -1.63
N SER A 179 16.77 -4.96 -0.64
CA SER A 179 18.21 -5.11 -0.85
C SER A 179 18.61 -6.57 -1.12
N ASP A 180 18.00 -7.52 -0.43
CA ASP A 180 18.45 -8.91 -0.37
C ASP A 180 17.53 -9.89 -1.11
N ALA A 181 16.40 -9.43 -1.63
CA ALA A 181 15.50 -10.25 -2.43
C ALA A 181 15.62 -9.92 -3.92
N PRO A 182 15.64 -10.93 -4.81
CA PRO A 182 15.66 -10.71 -6.25
C PRO A 182 14.43 -9.94 -6.75
N VAL A 183 14.61 -9.14 -7.79
CA VAL A 183 13.50 -8.52 -8.53
C VAL A 183 12.56 -9.61 -9.06
N GLY A 184 11.25 -9.40 -8.94
CA GLY A 184 10.23 -10.38 -9.30
C GLY A 184 9.85 -11.34 -8.17
N THR A 185 10.53 -11.29 -7.00
CA THR A 185 10.11 -12.06 -5.82
C THR A 185 8.71 -11.63 -5.41
N ILE A 186 7.79 -12.60 -5.25
CA ILE A 186 6.44 -12.40 -4.74
C ILE A 186 6.34 -13.09 -3.39
N THR A 187 5.86 -12.38 -2.37
CA THR A 187 5.65 -12.91 -1.02
C THR A 187 4.30 -12.48 -0.49
N ALA A 188 3.57 -13.43 0.10
CA ALA A 188 2.36 -13.12 0.84
C ALA A 188 2.70 -12.50 2.21
N ASN A 189 1.84 -11.64 2.70
CA ASN A 189 1.89 -11.20 4.08
C ASN A 189 1.64 -12.40 5.02
N ASP A 190 2.32 -12.46 6.15
CA ASP A 190 2.23 -13.57 7.12
C ASP A 190 0.87 -13.71 7.83
N GLN A 191 0.02 -12.70 7.73
CA GLN A 191 -1.30 -12.68 8.36
C GLN A 191 -2.46 -12.90 7.39
N THR A 192 -2.25 -12.65 6.08
CA THR A 192 -3.28 -12.80 5.06
C THR A 192 -2.69 -12.99 3.68
N GLY A 193 -3.24 -13.94 2.90
CA GLY A 193 -2.93 -14.13 1.48
C GLY A 193 -3.41 -13.00 0.58
N LYS A 194 -4.25 -12.08 1.09
CA LYS A 194 -4.79 -10.94 0.32
C LYS A 194 -3.87 -9.71 0.26
N ILE A 195 -2.71 -9.78 0.86
CA ILE A 195 -1.65 -8.75 0.74
C ILE A 195 -0.42 -9.43 0.15
N GLN A 196 -0.01 -9.01 -1.05
CA GLN A 196 1.14 -9.55 -1.76
C GLN A 196 2.18 -8.46 -2.01
N THR A 197 3.43 -8.76 -1.69
CA THR A 197 4.57 -7.91 -1.99
C THR A 197 5.28 -8.41 -3.24
N ILE A 198 5.54 -7.51 -4.19
CA ILE A 198 6.31 -7.78 -5.41
C ILE A 198 7.56 -6.90 -5.38
N VAL A 199 8.73 -7.52 -5.32
CA VAL A 199 10.01 -6.79 -5.37
C VAL A 199 10.25 -6.28 -6.79
N VAL A 200 10.39 -4.96 -6.94
CA VAL A 200 10.59 -4.33 -8.26
C VAL A 200 11.97 -3.72 -8.44
N GLY A 201 12.75 -3.57 -7.36
CA GLY A 201 14.11 -3.07 -7.46
C GLY A 201 14.73 -2.72 -6.14
N GLY A 202 15.99 -2.33 -6.19
CA GLY A 202 16.82 -1.86 -5.09
C GLY A 202 17.65 -0.66 -5.51
N GLY A 203 18.66 -0.30 -4.72
CA GLY A 203 19.58 0.82 -4.97
C GLY A 203 19.19 2.09 -4.22
N VAL A 204 20.20 2.89 -3.90
CA VAL A 204 20.09 4.10 -3.08
C VAL A 204 20.69 5.29 -3.84
N GLY A 205 20.09 6.47 -3.67
CA GLY A 205 20.61 7.74 -4.20
C GLY A 205 20.11 8.16 -5.57
N GLU A 206 19.62 7.23 -6.39
CA GLU A 206 19.22 7.49 -7.77
C GLU A 206 17.71 7.39 -7.95
N TRP A 207 17.17 8.21 -8.85
CA TRP A 207 15.82 8.05 -9.34
C TRP A 207 15.71 6.79 -10.19
N ARG A 208 14.69 5.97 -9.90
CA ARG A 208 14.34 4.80 -10.70
C ARG A 208 12.90 4.91 -11.15
N GLU A 209 12.69 4.66 -12.42
CA GLU A 209 11.38 4.66 -13.07
C GLU A 209 10.89 3.22 -13.21
N PHE A 210 9.61 3.01 -12.98
CA PHE A 210 8.96 1.71 -13.03
C PHE A 210 7.73 1.78 -13.92
N ARG A 211 7.53 0.68 -14.62
CA ARG A 211 6.34 0.41 -15.40
C ARG A 211 5.93 -1.04 -15.18
N ARG A 212 4.70 -1.26 -14.74
CA ARG A 212 4.18 -2.60 -14.47
C ARG A 212 2.80 -2.75 -15.10
N ASN A 213 2.45 -3.97 -15.53
CA ASN A 213 1.09 -4.33 -15.86
C ASN A 213 0.41 -4.86 -14.57
N VAL A 214 -0.40 -4.01 -13.93
CA VAL A 214 -1.03 -4.33 -12.63
C VAL A 214 -2.07 -5.45 -12.76
N LEU A 215 -2.67 -5.61 -13.93
CA LEU A 215 -3.63 -6.70 -14.22
C LEU A 215 -2.92 -8.06 -14.24
N GLU A 216 -1.78 -8.15 -14.94
CA GLU A 216 -0.97 -9.37 -14.97
C GLU A 216 -0.35 -9.69 -13.61
N ASP A 217 0.16 -8.67 -12.92
CA ASP A 217 0.71 -8.83 -11.58
C ASP A 217 -0.33 -9.33 -10.58
N TYR A 218 -1.58 -8.85 -10.69
CA TYR A 218 -2.67 -9.33 -9.83
C TYR A 218 -3.00 -10.80 -10.11
N ARG A 219 -3.13 -11.19 -11.37
CA ARG A 219 -3.36 -12.58 -11.77
C ARG A 219 -2.26 -13.50 -11.27
N LEU A 220 -1.01 -13.06 -11.40
CA LEU A 220 0.16 -13.82 -10.94
C LEU A 220 0.19 -13.97 -9.42
N ALA A 221 -0.16 -12.92 -8.69
CA ALA A 221 -0.09 -12.87 -7.24
C ALA A 221 -1.25 -13.60 -6.54
N PHE A 222 -2.47 -13.53 -7.12
CA PHE A 222 -3.69 -14.04 -6.47
C PHE A 222 -4.37 -15.20 -7.21
N GLY A 223 -4.01 -15.46 -8.48
CA GLY A 223 -4.65 -16.52 -9.27
C GLY A 223 -6.10 -16.26 -9.67
N GLU A 224 -6.56 -15.00 -9.58
CA GLU A 224 -7.91 -14.56 -9.89
C GLU A 224 -7.93 -13.26 -10.69
N GLU A 225 -9.09 -12.89 -11.26
CA GLU A 225 -9.27 -11.62 -11.94
C GLU A 225 -9.48 -10.49 -10.93
N PRO A 226 -8.82 -9.33 -11.10
CA PRO A 226 -9.07 -8.19 -10.23
C PRO A 226 -10.42 -7.53 -10.53
N TRP A 227 -10.99 -6.95 -9.49
CA TRP A 227 -12.03 -5.94 -9.59
C TRP A 227 -11.38 -4.54 -9.68
N ASP A 228 -12.19 -3.48 -9.60
CA ASP A 228 -11.70 -2.11 -9.64
C ASP A 228 -10.59 -1.86 -8.60
N ILE A 229 -9.60 -1.09 -8.99
CA ILE A 229 -8.66 -0.47 -8.06
C ILE A 229 -9.43 0.60 -7.28
N VAL A 230 -9.34 0.55 -5.95
CA VAL A 230 -10.07 1.46 -5.03
C VAL A 230 -9.14 2.37 -4.23
N GLY A 231 -7.84 2.19 -4.35
CA GLY A 231 -6.86 3.02 -3.67
C GLY A 231 -5.47 2.90 -4.26
N VAL A 232 -4.75 3.98 -4.19
CA VAL A 232 -3.32 4.08 -4.54
C VAL A 232 -2.60 4.78 -3.39
N GLY A 233 -1.47 4.23 -2.99
CA GLY A 233 -0.69 4.78 -1.89
C GLY A 233 0.79 4.56 -2.01
N VAL A 234 1.51 5.15 -1.07
CA VAL A 234 2.94 4.93 -0.87
C VAL A 234 3.21 4.60 0.59
N MET A 235 4.28 3.87 0.85
CA MET A 235 4.69 3.56 2.22
C MET A 235 6.20 3.56 2.34
N THR A 236 6.68 4.25 3.37
CA THR A 236 8.06 4.22 3.84
C THR A 236 8.04 3.71 5.26
N ASP A 237 8.66 2.57 5.51
CA ASP A 237 8.67 1.95 6.83
C ASP A 237 10.04 1.41 7.26
N ALA A 238 10.25 1.39 8.57
CA ALA A 238 11.40 0.87 9.26
C ALA A 238 11.01 0.34 10.66
N GLY A 239 9.76 -0.14 10.79
CA GLY A 239 9.18 -0.55 12.08
C GLY A 239 9.74 -1.86 12.61
N ASN A 240 9.92 -2.86 11.74
CA ASN A 240 10.43 -4.18 12.11
C ASN A 240 11.90 -4.13 12.53
N THR A 241 12.71 -3.41 11.76
CA THR A 241 14.15 -3.25 12.00
C THR A 241 14.46 -2.17 13.05
N ARG A 242 13.48 -1.33 13.41
CA ARG A 242 13.66 -0.13 14.25
C ARG A 242 14.74 0.81 13.71
N GLY A 243 14.90 0.81 12.39
CA GLY A 243 15.90 1.60 11.67
C GLY A 243 15.34 2.95 11.21
N LYS A 244 16.06 3.54 10.25
CA LYS A 244 15.63 4.78 9.59
C LYS A 244 15.53 4.56 8.10
N ALA A 245 14.43 5.00 7.52
CA ALA A 245 14.20 4.97 6.10
C ALA A 245 13.75 6.35 5.59
N ARG A 246 14.16 6.69 4.37
CA ARG A 246 13.77 7.91 3.68
C ARG A 246 13.71 7.69 2.19
N ALA A 247 12.58 8.03 1.59
CA ALA A 247 12.39 7.93 0.15
C ALA A 247 11.62 9.12 -0.40
N GLN A 248 11.81 9.37 -1.69
CA GLN A 248 11.07 10.36 -2.45
C GLN A 248 10.29 9.66 -3.57
N TYR A 249 9.05 10.09 -3.79
CA TYR A 249 8.13 9.55 -4.76
C TYR A 249 7.74 10.64 -5.75
N GLY A 250 7.87 10.33 -7.05
CA GLY A 250 7.31 11.15 -8.13
C GLY A 250 5.84 10.79 -8.38
N ASP A 251 5.28 11.41 -9.41
CA ASP A 251 3.88 11.19 -9.80
C ASP A 251 3.60 9.72 -10.11
N ILE A 252 2.34 9.32 -9.88
CA ILE A 252 1.85 7.96 -10.15
C ILE A 252 0.69 8.06 -11.14
N SER A 253 0.74 7.27 -12.19
CA SER A 253 -0.31 7.27 -13.20
C SER A 253 -0.62 5.88 -13.72
N PHE A 254 -1.81 5.75 -14.28
CA PHE A 254 -2.26 4.57 -14.99
C PHE A 254 -2.58 4.92 -16.44
N ARG A 255 -2.42 3.96 -17.34
CA ARG A 255 -2.73 4.13 -18.75
C ARG A 255 -3.20 2.84 -19.39
N PRO A 256 -3.88 2.92 -20.55
CA PRO A 256 -4.12 1.78 -21.41
C PRO A 256 -2.82 1.12 -21.83
N GLU A 257 -2.89 -0.14 -22.16
CA GLU A 257 -1.80 -0.82 -22.86
C GLU A 257 -1.69 -0.24 -24.28
N PRO A 258 -0.45 -0.03 -24.79
CA PRO A 258 -0.24 0.52 -26.13
C PRO A 258 -0.83 -0.35 -27.24
#